data_67724295adac6287cebcb6729d3ec998
#
_entry.id   67724295adac6287cebcb6729d3ec998
#
_cell.length_a   1.000
_cell.length_b   1.000
_cell.length_c   1.000
_cell.angle_alpha   90.00
_cell.angle_beta   90.00
_cell.angle_gamma   90.00
#
_symmetry.space_group_name_H-M   'P 1'
#
loop_
_entity.id
_entity.type
_entity.pdbx_description
1 polymer ?
#
loop_
_entity_poly.entity_id
_entity_poly.type
_entity_poly.pdbx_seq_one_letter_code
_entity_poly.pdbx_strand_id
1 'polypeptide(L)'
;MARAAVLGRLSRIAWQLGEVAELVDETARVKTLVLEVPDWAGHRAGQHVDVRLTAEDGYQAQRSYSIASAPEDERLAITVERLDDGEVSPYLAEELVVGDKLELRGPIGGYFVWETEQGGPLLLVGGGSGVVPLVAMLRHRAASGAVVPTRLLYSARSLEDVIYRDELNRRAASDAQFELNYALTREQPAGWTGYARRVDEEILREVAYPNCEGIAFVCGPTRFVETVADGLVAIGYAPEQVRTERFGPTGG
;
A
#
# COMPACT_ATOMS: atom_id res chain seq x y z
N MET A 1 23.25 18.84 -39.74
CA MET A 1 22.05 18.00 -39.76
C MET A 1 21.54 17.80 -38.34
N ALA A 2 20.44 18.46 -38.01
CA ALA A 2 19.85 18.35 -36.68
C ALA A 2 19.11 17.01 -36.52
N ARG A 3 19.46 16.22 -35.54
CA ARG A 3 18.69 15.01 -35.16
C ARG A 3 17.36 15.46 -34.58
N ALA A 4 16.27 15.15 -35.24
CA ALA A 4 14.93 15.29 -34.71
C ALA A 4 14.81 14.36 -33.46
N ALA A 5 14.64 14.93 -32.27
CA ALA A 5 14.27 14.18 -31.08
C ALA A 5 12.84 13.66 -31.32
N VAL A 6 12.67 12.35 -31.44
CA VAL A 6 11.37 11.71 -31.38
C VAL A 6 10.89 11.78 -29.94
N LEU A 7 10.06 12.77 -29.64
CA LEU A 7 9.27 12.80 -28.41
C LEU A 7 8.32 11.60 -28.48
N GLY A 8 8.65 10.54 -27.69
CA GLY A 8 7.75 9.42 -27.51
C GLY A 8 6.39 9.98 -27.06
N ARG A 9 5.31 9.61 -27.75
CA ARG A 9 3.95 9.90 -27.32
C ARG A 9 3.80 9.29 -25.93
N LEU A 10 3.69 10.13 -24.90
CA LEU A 10 3.15 9.71 -23.62
C LEU A 10 1.73 9.21 -23.91
N SER A 11 1.54 7.91 -23.98
CA SER A 11 0.20 7.33 -24.08
C SER A 11 -0.56 7.76 -22.84
N ARG A 12 -1.64 8.51 -23.00
CA ARG A 12 -2.55 8.81 -21.89
C ARG A 12 -3.07 7.47 -21.38
N ILE A 13 -2.86 7.18 -20.10
CA ILE A 13 -3.45 6.01 -19.46
C ILE A 13 -4.97 6.16 -19.58
N ALA A 14 -5.60 5.23 -20.29
CA ALA A 14 -7.05 5.27 -20.55
C ALA A 14 -7.83 4.79 -19.34
N TRP A 15 -9.07 5.24 -19.20
CA TRP A 15 -10.06 4.66 -18.31
C TRP A 15 -10.49 3.30 -18.85
N GLN A 16 -10.59 2.32 -17.95
CA GLN A 16 -11.00 0.95 -18.23
C GLN A 16 -12.14 0.58 -17.30
N LEU A 17 -12.93 -0.42 -17.66
CA LEU A 17 -13.94 -1.00 -16.78
C LEU A 17 -13.36 -2.25 -16.14
N GLY A 18 -13.42 -2.31 -14.80
CA GLY A 18 -13.17 -3.51 -14.02
C GLY A 18 -14.46 -4.01 -13.41
N GLU A 19 -14.73 -5.30 -13.49
CA GLU A 19 -15.88 -5.95 -12.86
C GLU A 19 -15.48 -6.48 -11.50
N VAL A 20 -16.29 -6.25 -10.49
CA VAL A 20 -16.07 -6.75 -9.13
C VAL A 20 -16.31 -8.25 -9.10
N ALA A 21 -15.24 -9.02 -8.95
CA ALA A 21 -15.29 -10.48 -8.88
C ALA A 21 -15.45 -11.00 -7.44
N GLU A 22 -14.88 -10.29 -6.45
CA GLU A 22 -14.92 -10.69 -5.04
C GLU A 22 -14.79 -9.45 -4.15
N LEU A 23 -15.42 -9.53 -2.97
CA LEU A 23 -15.34 -8.52 -1.90
C LEU A 23 -14.89 -9.22 -0.61
N VAL A 24 -13.84 -8.72 0.02
CA VAL A 24 -13.28 -9.28 1.26
C VAL A 24 -13.29 -8.21 2.35
N ASP A 25 -13.98 -8.47 3.44
CA ASP A 25 -13.94 -7.61 4.62
C ASP A 25 -12.63 -7.84 5.38
N GLU A 26 -11.76 -6.86 5.37
CA GLU A 26 -10.48 -6.89 6.09
C GLU A 26 -10.63 -6.46 7.55
N THR A 27 -11.42 -5.42 7.77
CA THR A 27 -11.82 -4.88 9.08
C THR A 27 -13.23 -4.32 8.98
N ALA A 28 -13.81 -3.84 10.09
CA ALA A 28 -15.11 -3.19 10.09
C ALA A 28 -15.21 -1.94 9.16
N ARG A 29 -14.07 -1.39 8.73
CA ARG A 29 -14.01 -0.17 7.91
C ARG A 29 -13.22 -0.35 6.62
N VAL A 30 -12.64 -1.51 6.39
CA VAL A 30 -11.74 -1.75 5.26
C VAL A 30 -12.17 -2.97 4.48
N LYS A 31 -12.30 -2.80 3.18
CA LYS A 31 -12.71 -3.85 2.25
C LYS A 31 -11.71 -3.95 1.09
N THR A 32 -11.35 -5.15 0.74
CA THR A 32 -10.59 -5.46 -0.48
C THR A 32 -11.56 -5.81 -1.60
N LEU A 33 -11.40 -5.13 -2.73
CA LEU A 33 -12.12 -5.34 -3.97
C LEU A 33 -11.21 -6.09 -4.93
N VAL A 34 -11.60 -7.29 -5.34
CA VAL A 34 -10.92 -8.06 -6.39
C VAL A 34 -11.64 -7.83 -7.71
N LEU A 35 -10.91 -7.36 -8.70
CA LEU A 35 -11.46 -6.88 -9.97
C LEU A 35 -10.96 -7.73 -11.15
N GLU A 36 -11.85 -8.09 -12.04
CA GLU A 36 -11.51 -8.56 -13.38
C GLU A 36 -11.42 -7.36 -14.33
N VAL A 37 -10.22 -7.15 -14.88
CA VAL A 37 -9.94 -6.05 -15.82
C VAL A 37 -9.37 -6.68 -17.11
N PRO A 38 -10.18 -6.90 -18.14
CA PRO A 38 -9.80 -7.71 -19.31
C PRO A 38 -8.53 -7.24 -20.05
N ASP A 39 -8.34 -5.92 -20.13
CA ASP A 39 -7.20 -5.32 -20.84
C ASP A 39 -6.11 -4.80 -19.87
N TRP A 40 -6.02 -5.38 -18.67
CA TRP A 40 -5.02 -4.97 -17.71
C TRP A 40 -3.61 -5.31 -18.18
N ALA A 41 -2.80 -4.28 -18.41
CA ALA A 41 -1.43 -4.42 -18.90
C ALA A 41 -0.40 -4.89 -17.87
N GLY A 42 -0.87 -5.24 -16.65
CA GLY A 42 0.00 -5.54 -15.51
C GLY A 42 0.40 -4.27 -14.75
N HIS A 43 1.05 -4.48 -13.61
CA HIS A 43 1.51 -3.39 -12.72
C HIS A 43 2.80 -3.82 -12.02
N ARG A 44 3.37 -2.89 -11.24
CA ARG A 44 4.50 -3.14 -10.33
C ARG A 44 4.06 -2.95 -8.89
N ALA A 45 4.63 -3.72 -7.98
CA ALA A 45 4.29 -3.64 -6.56
C ALA A 45 4.60 -2.24 -5.98
N GLY A 46 3.58 -1.60 -5.41
CA GLY A 46 3.64 -0.23 -4.90
C GLY A 46 2.97 0.83 -5.79
N GLN A 47 2.46 0.45 -6.98
CA GLN A 47 1.66 1.34 -7.83
C GLN A 47 0.21 1.45 -7.34
N HIS A 48 -0.52 2.44 -7.86
CA HIS A 48 -1.92 2.67 -7.57
C HIS A 48 -2.77 2.80 -8.83
N VAL A 49 -4.08 2.80 -8.66
CA VAL A 49 -5.07 3.15 -9.68
C VAL A 49 -5.92 4.31 -9.19
N ASP A 50 -6.40 5.11 -10.13
CA ASP A 50 -7.52 6.01 -9.88
C ASP A 50 -8.82 5.27 -10.14
N VAL A 51 -9.78 5.41 -9.22
CA VAL A 51 -11.16 4.95 -9.38
C VAL A 51 -12.05 6.17 -9.50
N ARG A 52 -13.01 6.13 -10.44
CA ARG A 52 -13.98 7.18 -10.68
C ARG A 52 -15.39 6.65 -10.55
N LEU A 53 -16.20 7.38 -9.83
CA LEU A 53 -17.65 7.20 -9.79
C LEU A 53 -18.31 8.35 -10.56
N THR A 54 -19.35 8.04 -11.30
CA THR A 54 -20.15 9.03 -12.04
C THR A 54 -21.60 8.94 -11.54
N ALA A 55 -22.11 10.02 -10.98
CA ALA A 55 -23.50 10.13 -10.53
C ALA A 55 -24.46 10.30 -11.73
N GLU A 56 -25.76 10.09 -11.52
CA GLU A 56 -26.78 10.19 -12.57
C GLU A 56 -26.85 11.58 -13.22
N ASP A 57 -26.54 12.63 -12.48
CA ASP A 57 -26.48 14.02 -12.98
C ASP A 57 -25.20 14.35 -13.75
N GLY A 58 -24.27 13.38 -13.87
CA GLY A 58 -22.99 13.52 -14.55
C GLY A 58 -21.86 14.05 -13.65
N TYR A 59 -22.09 14.30 -12.36
CA TYR A 59 -21.03 14.64 -11.42
C TYR A 59 -20.04 13.48 -11.29
N GLN A 60 -18.75 13.79 -11.23
CA GLN A 60 -17.69 12.78 -11.15
C GLN A 60 -16.81 13.02 -9.92
N ALA A 61 -16.64 11.98 -9.12
CA ALA A 61 -15.68 11.92 -8.02
C ALA A 61 -14.60 10.88 -8.32
N GLN A 62 -13.34 11.24 -8.08
CA GLN A 62 -12.19 10.36 -8.34
C GLN A 62 -11.32 10.29 -7.10
N ARG A 63 -10.82 9.07 -6.79
CA ARG A 63 -9.83 8.83 -5.73
C ARG A 63 -8.81 7.79 -6.16
N SER A 64 -7.60 7.92 -5.62
CA SER A 64 -6.51 6.99 -5.87
C SER A 64 -6.48 5.91 -4.79
N TYR A 65 -6.28 4.66 -5.22
CA TYR A 65 -6.18 3.50 -4.34
C TYR A 65 -4.94 2.68 -4.70
N SER A 66 -4.12 2.35 -3.70
CA SER A 66 -2.98 1.48 -3.90
C SER A 66 -3.42 0.10 -4.36
N ILE A 67 -2.69 -0.47 -5.30
CA ILE A 67 -2.88 -1.85 -5.73
C ILE A 67 -2.41 -2.77 -4.60
N ALA A 68 -3.26 -3.71 -4.24
CA ALA A 68 -3.02 -4.68 -3.18
C ALA A 68 -2.50 -6.03 -3.71
N SER A 69 -2.89 -6.41 -4.93
CA SER A 69 -2.42 -7.65 -5.58
C SER A 69 -0.94 -7.61 -5.91
N ALA A 70 -0.32 -8.78 -6.00
CA ALA A 70 1.00 -8.90 -6.60
C ALA A 70 0.92 -8.69 -8.13
N PRO A 71 2.03 -8.26 -8.78
CA PRO A 71 2.10 -8.22 -10.24
C PRO A 71 1.84 -9.56 -10.92
N GLU A 72 2.07 -10.66 -10.23
CA GLU A 72 1.88 -12.05 -10.69
C GLU A 72 0.45 -12.55 -10.56
N ASP A 73 -0.40 -11.84 -9.83
CA ASP A 73 -1.79 -12.23 -9.64
C ASP A 73 -2.59 -12.00 -10.93
N GLU A 74 -3.48 -12.92 -11.26
CA GLU A 74 -4.34 -12.83 -12.45
C GLU A 74 -5.37 -11.69 -12.35
N ARG A 75 -5.77 -11.34 -11.13
CA ARG A 75 -6.78 -10.33 -10.84
C ARG A 75 -6.17 -9.13 -10.14
N LEU A 76 -6.69 -7.96 -10.48
CA LEU A 76 -6.34 -6.74 -9.79
C LEU A 76 -7.09 -6.67 -8.45
N ALA A 77 -6.38 -6.37 -7.37
CA ALA A 77 -7.01 -6.08 -6.08
C ALA A 77 -6.64 -4.66 -5.62
N ILE A 78 -7.63 -3.95 -5.09
CA ILE A 78 -7.45 -2.68 -4.37
C ILE A 78 -8.10 -2.79 -3.00
N THR A 79 -7.57 -2.07 -2.02
CA THR A 79 -8.14 -2.07 -0.67
C THR A 79 -8.55 -0.66 -0.28
N VAL A 80 -9.80 -0.54 0.15
CA VAL A 80 -10.50 0.71 0.39
C VAL A 80 -10.81 0.84 1.88
N GLU A 81 -10.29 1.88 2.52
CA GLU A 81 -10.72 2.30 3.85
C GLU A 81 -11.89 3.28 3.72
N ARG A 82 -13.00 2.98 4.38
CA ARG A 82 -14.16 3.86 4.43
C ARG A 82 -13.86 5.11 5.24
N LEU A 83 -14.02 6.26 4.63
CA LEU A 83 -13.99 7.58 5.25
C LEU A 83 -15.42 8.12 5.33
N ASP A 84 -15.90 8.43 6.54
CA ASP A 84 -17.32 8.78 6.77
C ASP A 84 -17.79 10.02 5.98
N ASP A 85 -16.88 10.96 5.72
CA ASP A 85 -17.07 12.20 4.94
C ASP A 85 -16.49 12.09 3.51
N GLY A 86 -16.13 10.88 3.07
CA GLY A 86 -15.63 10.64 1.72
C GLY A 86 -16.77 10.53 0.69
N GLU A 87 -16.52 10.95 -0.56
CA GLU A 87 -17.49 10.83 -1.65
C GLU A 87 -17.44 9.46 -2.36
N VAL A 88 -16.28 8.79 -2.35
CA VAL A 88 -16.06 7.56 -3.11
C VAL A 88 -15.95 6.34 -2.19
N SER A 89 -15.20 6.44 -1.11
CA SER A 89 -14.91 5.28 -0.24
C SER A 89 -16.15 4.70 0.47
N PRO A 90 -17.18 5.46 0.88
CA PRO A 90 -18.39 4.87 1.44
C PRO A 90 -19.12 3.99 0.42
N TYR A 91 -19.30 4.46 -0.82
CA TYR A 91 -19.93 3.68 -1.88
C TYR A 91 -19.16 2.37 -2.14
N LEU A 92 -17.84 2.46 -2.31
CA LEU A 92 -17.00 1.27 -2.58
C LEU A 92 -16.99 0.26 -1.43
N ALA A 93 -17.12 0.72 -0.19
CA ALA A 93 -17.06 -0.15 0.98
C ALA A 93 -18.43 -0.73 1.38
N GLU A 94 -19.54 -0.03 1.11
CA GLU A 94 -20.87 -0.37 1.66
C GLU A 94 -21.91 -0.75 0.61
N GLU A 95 -21.88 -0.11 -0.57
CA GLU A 95 -22.93 -0.27 -1.57
C GLU A 95 -22.52 -1.22 -2.72
N LEU A 96 -21.24 -1.31 -3.01
CA LEU A 96 -20.72 -2.11 -4.12
C LEU A 96 -20.97 -3.60 -3.91
N VAL A 97 -21.44 -4.28 -4.95
CA VAL A 97 -21.69 -5.72 -4.94
C VAL A 97 -20.90 -6.44 -6.04
N VAL A 98 -20.75 -7.76 -5.90
CA VAL A 98 -20.13 -8.60 -6.93
C VAL A 98 -20.94 -8.52 -8.24
N GLY A 99 -20.23 -8.32 -9.36
CA GLY A 99 -20.79 -8.09 -10.69
C GLY A 99 -20.90 -6.61 -11.07
N ASP A 100 -20.76 -5.68 -10.13
CA ASP A 100 -20.72 -4.25 -10.43
C ASP A 100 -19.46 -3.88 -11.23
N LYS A 101 -19.55 -2.78 -11.98
CA LYS A 101 -18.45 -2.27 -12.79
C LYS A 101 -17.95 -0.94 -12.28
N LEU A 102 -16.64 -0.84 -12.16
CA LEU A 102 -15.94 0.38 -11.77
C LEU A 102 -15.11 0.91 -12.92
N GLU A 103 -15.11 2.24 -13.09
CA GLU A 103 -14.14 2.90 -13.94
C GLU A 103 -12.82 3.05 -13.20
N LEU A 104 -11.75 2.52 -13.75
CA LEU A 104 -10.42 2.64 -13.19
C LEU A 104 -9.39 3.07 -14.25
N ARG A 105 -8.35 3.72 -13.80
CA ARG A 105 -7.24 4.18 -14.62
C ARG A 105 -5.92 3.87 -13.92
N GLY A 106 -5.04 3.19 -14.61
CA GLY A 106 -3.74 2.79 -14.07
C GLY A 106 -3.01 1.81 -14.98
N PRO A 107 -1.88 1.26 -14.50
CA PRO A 107 -1.23 1.57 -13.21
C PRO A 107 -0.56 2.95 -13.23
N ILE A 108 -0.53 3.61 -12.07
CA ILE A 108 0.06 4.93 -11.88
C ILE A 108 1.15 4.83 -10.81
N GLY A 109 2.20 5.66 -10.95
CA GLY A 109 3.33 5.70 -10.03
C GLY A 109 4.57 4.98 -10.56
N GLY A 110 5.73 5.32 -10.00
CA GLY A 110 7.01 4.74 -10.43
C GLY A 110 8.14 4.95 -9.43
N TYR A 111 7.97 5.87 -8.47
CA TYR A 111 8.93 6.13 -7.43
C TYR A 111 8.79 5.17 -6.24
N PHE A 112 7.55 4.91 -5.81
CA PHE A 112 7.21 4.03 -4.70
C PHE A 112 6.99 2.59 -5.18
N VAL A 113 7.99 2.02 -5.84
CA VAL A 113 7.93 0.69 -6.44
C VAL A 113 9.14 -0.13 -6.01
N TRP A 114 8.89 -1.38 -5.65
CA TRP A 114 9.93 -2.37 -5.43
C TRP A 114 9.85 -3.49 -6.48
N GLU A 115 10.99 -3.85 -7.03
CA GLU A 115 11.21 -4.96 -7.94
C GLU A 115 12.37 -5.82 -7.43
N THR A 116 12.33 -7.10 -7.71
CA THR A 116 13.30 -8.08 -7.16
C THR A 116 14.76 -7.76 -7.49
N GLU A 117 15.01 -7.13 -8.64
CA GLU A 117 16.34 -6.71 -9.09
C GLU A 117 16.96 -5.61 -8.21
N GLN A 118 16.14 -4.88 -7.48
CA GLN A 118 16.61 -3.87 -6.52
C GLN A 118 17.23 -4.53 -5.27
N GLY A 119 16.91 -5.82 -5.03
CA GLY A 119 17.38 -6.54 -3.85
C GLY A 119 16.80 -5.98 -2.55
N GLY A 120 17.60 -6.11 -1.49
CA GLY A 120 17.25 -5.68 -0.13
C GLY A 120 18.49 -5.56 0.74
N PRO A 121 18.32 -5.50 2.07
CA PRO A 121 17.10 -5.78 2.83
C PRO A 121 16.01 -4.70 2.69
N LEU A 122 14.76 -5.06 2.98
CA LEU A 122 13.61 -4.16 2.92
C LEU A 122 13.11 -3.80 4.32
N LEU A 123 12.99 -2.51 4.60
CA LEU A 123 12.27 -1.99 5.74
C LEU A 123 10.96 -1.36 5.25
N LEU A 124 9.85 -1.98 5.59
CA LEU A 124 8.50 -1.52 5.24
C LEU A 124 7.86 -0.90 6.48
N VAL A 125 7.40 0.36 6.38
CA VAL A 125 6.79 1.05 7.52
C VAL A 125 5.43 1.59 7.11
N GLY A 126 4.36 0.96 7.61
CA GLY A 126 2.98 1.26 7.25
C GLY A 126 2.18 1.89 8.36
N GLY A 127 1.37 2.90 8.06
CA GLY A 127 0.40 3.49 8.97
C GLY A 127 -1.04 3.35 8.43
N GLY A 128 -1.91 2.62 9.16
CA GLY A 128 -3.28 2.38 8.72
C GLY A 128 -3.33 1.70 7.36
N SER A 129 -4.15 2.22 6.43
CA SER A 129 -4.26 1.74 5.05
C SER A 129 -2.98 1.91 4.20
N GLY A 130 -1.96 2.62 4.71
CA GLY A 130 -0.62 2.65 4.10
C GLY A 130 0.11 1.32 4.06
N VAL A 131 -0.39 0.32 4.75
CA VAL A 131 0.11 -1.05 4.64
C VAL A 131 -0.18 -1.66 3.26
N VAL A 132 -1.20 -1.21 2.54
CA VAL A 132 -1.68 -1.83 1.29
C VAL A 132 -0.58 -1.96 0.22
N PRO A 133 0.11 -0.89 -0.22
CA PRO A 133 1.18 -1.02 -1.21
C PRO A 133 2.38 -1.82 -0.69
N LEU A 134 2.61 -1.83 0.62
CA LEU A 134 3.67 -2.62 1.25
C LEU A 134 3.35 -4.12 1.23
N VAL A 135 2.08 -4.48 1.42
CA VAL A 135 1.61 -5.88 1.29
C VAL A 135 1.70 -6.34 -0.17
N ALA A 136 1.43 -5.47 -1.15
CA ALA A 136 1.69 -5.79 -2.56
C ALA A 136 3.17 -6.15 -2.80
N MET A 137 4.12 -5.42 -2.18
CA MET A 137 5.55 -5.74 -2.25
C MET A 137 5.87 -7.09 -1.57
N LEU A 138 5.24 -7.40 -0.41
CA LEU A 138 5.39 -8.70 0.26
C LEU A 138 4.83 -9.85 -0.58
N ARG A 139 3.69 -9.65 -1.23
CA ARG A 139 3.07 -10.61 -2.14
C ARG A 139 3.95 -10.86 -3.36
N HIS A 140 4.45 -9.80 -3.99
CA HIS A 140 5.41 -9.86 -5.10
C HIS A 140 6.69 -10.60 -4.71
N ARG A 141 7.29 -10.26 -3.56
CA ARG A 141 8.47 -10.96 -3.02
C ARG A 141 8.24 -12.46 -2.90
N ALA A 142 7.07 -12.85 -2.39
CA ALA A 142 6.73 -14.27 -2.22
C ALA A 142 6.46 -14.98 -3.56
N ALA A 143 5.70 -14.35 -4.46
CA ALA A 143 5.34 -14.91 -5.76
C ALA A 143 6.54 -15.08 -6.68
N SER A 144 7.47 -14.12 -6.65
CA SER A 144 8.73 -14.18 -7.42
C SER A 144 9.77 -15.14 -6.83
N GLY A 145 9.55 -15.69 -5.63
CA GLY A 145 10.52 -16.53 -4.93
C GLY A 145 11.77 -15.78 -4.44
N ALA A 146 11.72 -14.45 -4.36
CA ALA A 146 12.85 -13.65 -3.92
C ALA A 146 13.18 -13.87 -2.43
N VAL A 147 14.44 -14.23 -2.15
CA VAL A 147 14.93 -14.43 -0.78
C VAL A 147 15.58 -13.12 -0.31
N VAL A 148 14.74 -12.16 0.06
CA VAL A 148 15.16 -10.84 0.52
C VAL A 148 14.71 -10.65 1.97
N PRO A 149 15.64 -10.40 2.91
CA PRO A 149 15.28 -10.07 4.29
C PRO A 149 14.34 -8.88 4.33
N THR A 150 13.20 -9.02 4.99
CA THR A 150 12.16 -7.99 5.01
C THR A 150 11.61 -7.80 6.42
N ARG A 151 11.53 -6.57 6.89
CA ARG A 151 10.89 -6.19 8.13
C ARG A 151 9.71 -5.29 7.85
N LEU A 152 8.56 -5.59 8.45
CA LEU A 152 7.38 -4.72 8.44
C LEU A 152 7.14 -4.17 9.84
N LEU A 153 7.19 -2.85 9.97
CA LEU A 153 6.64 -2.12 11.11
C LEU A 153 5.27 -1.57 10.73
N TYR A 154 4.22 -2.12 11.33
CA TYR A 154 2.86 -1.71 11.03
C TYR A 154 2.21 -1.00 12.21
N SER A 155 1.88 0.28 12.03
CA SER A 155 1.19 1.11 13.01
C SER A 155 -0.31 1.14 12.74
N ALA A 156 -1.10 0.69 13.72
CA ALA A 156 -2.56 0.73 13.72
C ALA A 156 -3.09 1.34 15.02
N ARG A 157 -4.39 1.62 15.09
CA ARG A 157 -5.00 2.13 16.33
C ARG A 157 -5.18 1.03 17.36
N SER A 158 -5.72 -0.10 16.93
CA SER A 158 -5.97 -1.31 17.70
C SER A 158 -5.62 -2.55 16.87
N LEU A 159 -5.69 -3.73 17.48
CA LEU A 159 -5.49 -4.99 16.77
C LEU A 159 -6.62 -5.28 15.77
N GLU A 160 -7.82 -4.76 16.01
CA GLU A 160 -8.99 -4.90 15.14
C GLU A 160 -8.88 -4.04 13.88
N ASP A 161 -8.09 -2.95 13.92
CA ASP A 161 -7.81 -2.08 12.79
C ASP A 161 -6.65 -2.60 11.90
N VAL A 162 -6.03 -3.74 12.24
CA VAL A 162 -4.92 -4.30 11.45
C VAL A 162 -5.46 -4.97 10.19
N ILE A 163 -5.23 -4.33 9.05
CA ILE A 163 -5.59 -4.85 7.72
C ILE A 163 -4.67 -6.03 7.39
N TYR A 164 -5.20 -7.09 6.77
CA TYR A 164 -4.49 -8.33 6.41
C TYR A 164 -3.84 -9.05 7.61
N ARG A 165 -4.38 -8.88 8.81
CA ARG A 165 -3.79 -9.41 10.04
C ARG A 165 -3.43 -10.89 9.94
N ASP A 166 -4.37 -11.71 9.48
CA ASP A 166 -4.17 -13.15 9.41
C ASP A 166 -3.14 -13.55 8.33
N GLU A 167 -3.10 -12.84 7.21
CA GLU A 167 -2.08 -13.04 6.18
C GLU A 167 -0.70 -12.68 6.71
N LEU A 168 -0.55 -11.51 7.33
CA LEU A 168 0.73 -11.04 7.87
C LEU A 168 1.26 -11.98 8.95
N ASN A 169 0.40 -12.43 9.86
CA ASN A 169 0.79 -13.37 10.91
C ASN A 169 1.18 -14.74 10.35
N ARG A 170 0.45 -15.27 9.36
CA ARG A 170 0.84 -16.52 8.68
C ARG A 170 2.19 -16.40 7.99
N ARG A 171 2.45 -15.28 7.29
CA ARG A 171 3.74 -15.03 6.65
C ARG A 171 4.86 -14.98 7.67
N ALA A 172 4.69 -14.24 8.77
CA ALA A 172 5.70 -14.17 9.83
C ALA A 172 6.00 -15.53 10.47
N ALA A 173 5.00 -16.40 10.56
CA ALA A 173 5.18 -17.74 11.11
C ALA A 173 5.86 -18.72 10.15
N SER A 174 5.77 -18.51 8.83
CA SER A 174 6.24 -19.46 7.81
C SER A 174 7.47 -19.01 7.02
N ASP A 175 7.81 -17.72 7.06
CA ASP A 175 8.92 -17.14 6.29
C ASP A 175 10.00 -16.60 7.25
N ALA A 176 11.10 -17.31 7.36
CA ALA A 176 12.23 -16.94 8.23
C ALA A 176 12.95 -15.64 7.80
N GLN A 177 12.66 -15.13 6.59
CA GLN A 177 13.20 -13.86 6.09
C GLN A 177 12.22 -12.69 6.30
N PHE A 178 11.06 -12.94 6.93
CA PHE A 178 10.07 -11.90 7.19
C PHE A 178 9.85 -11.70 8.71
N GLU A 179 10.09 -10.48 9.16
CA GLU A 179 9.85 -10.05 10.54
C GLU A 179 8.70 -9.04 10.58
N LEU A 180 7.74 -9.29 11.48
CA LEU A 180 6.54 -8.46 11.62
C LEU A 180 6.51 -7.80 13.00
N ASN A 181 6.45 -6.47 13.02
CA ASN A 181 6.38 -5.65 14.21
C ASN A 181 5.12 -4.78 14.18
N TYR A 182 4.29 -4.86 15.21
CA TYR A 182 3.11 -4.02 15.36
C TYR A 182 3.33 -2.88 16.36
N ALA A 183 2.84 -1.68 16.01
CA ALA A 183 2.73 -0.54 16.92
C ALA A 183 1.26 -0.13 17.08
N LEU A 184 0.63 -0.52 18.20
CA LEU A 184 -0.77 -0.19 18.50
C LEU A 184 -0.84 1.11 19.30
N THR A 185 -1.55 2.11 18.75
CA THR A 185 -1.46 3.49 19.27
C THR A 185 -2.59 3.90 20.21
N ARG A 186 -3.67 3.12 20.30
CA ARG A 186 -4.83 3.43 21.16
C ARG A 186 -5.19 2.28 22.09
N GLU A 187 -5.50 1.11 21.53
CA GLU A 187 -5.97 -0.05 22.30
C GLU A 187 -5.05 -1.24 22.08
N GLN A 188 -4.65 -1.88 23.16
CA GLN A 188 -3.82 -3.08 23.16
C GLN A 188 -4.58 -4.21 23.84
N PRO A 189 -4.56 -5.44 23.30
CA PRO A 189 -5.14 -6.59 23.97
C PRO A 189 -4.34 -6.95 25.25
N ALA A 190 -5.00 -7.64 26.16
CA ALA A 190 -4.33 -8.14 27.36
C ALA A 190 -3.12 -9.02 26.99
N GLY A 191 -1.97 -8.79 27.62
CA GLY A 191 -0.73 -9.52 27.33
C GLY A 191 0.00 -9.04 26.05
N TRP A 192 -0.33 -7.87 25.54
CA TRP A 192 0.36 -7.27 24.39
C TRP A 192 1.87 -7.13 24.64
N THR A 193 2.68 -7.61 23.69
CA THR A 193 4.15 -7.58 23.77
C THR A 193 4.81 -6.71 22.70
N GLY A 194 4.02 -6.21 21.73
CA GLY A 194 4.48 -5.27 20.71
C GLY A 194 4.51 -3.83 21.22
N TYR A 195 4.80 -2.89 20.35
CA TYR A 195 4.84 -1.48 20.71
C TYR A 195 3.43 -0.95 21.05
N ALA A 196 3.30 -0.25 22.20
CA ALA A 196 2.05 0.33 22.70
C ALA A 196 2.06 1.87 22.63
N ARG A 197 2.71 2.41 21.57
CA ARG A 197 2.88 3.85 21.36
C ARG A 197 2.98 4.17 19.87
N ARG A 198 2.98 5.46 19.54
CA ARG A 198 3.28 5.92 18.19
C ARG A 198 4.73 5.59 17.81
N VAL A 199 4.96 5.37 16.53
CA VAL A 199 6.31 5.17 15.99
C VAL A 199 7.17 6.40 16.26
N ASP A 200 8.33 6.17 16.82
CA ASP A 200 9.35 7.16 17.18
C ASP A 200 10.74 6.64 16.77
N GLU A 201 11.77 7.45 16.96
CA GLU A 201 13.15 7.07 16.62
C GLU A 201 13.66 5.84 17.40
N GLU A 202 13.19 5.61 18.62
CA GLU A 202 13.61 4.44 19.43
C GLU A 202 13.10 3.17 18.76
N ILE A 203 11.81 3.11 18.41
CA ILE A 203 11.21 2.00 17.66
C ILE A 203 11.94 1.81 16.31
N LEU A 204 12.21 2.90 15.60
CA LEU A 204 12.90 2.83 14.31
C LEU A 204 14.32 2.25 14.45
N ARG A 205 15.08 2.59 15.52
CA ARG A 205 16.39 2.00 15.77
C ARG A 205 16.32 0.50 16.08
N GLU A 206 15.28 0.05 16.76
CA GLU A 206 15.08 -1.37 17.07
C GLU A 206 14.74 -2.20 15.85
N VAL A 207 13.90 -1.65 14.94
CA VAL A 207 13.42 -2.37 13.75
C VAL A 207 14.30 -2.15 12.52
N ALA A 208 15.16 -1.14 12.48
CA ALA A 208 16.07 -0.90 11.37
C ALA A 208 17.11 -2.03 11.21
N TYR A 209 17.58 -2.22 9.99
CA TYR A 209 18.71 -3.11 9.76
C TYR A 209 20.01 -2.49 10.28
N PRO A 210 20.99 -3.33 10.70
CA PRO A 210 22.30 -2.84 11.09
C PRO A 210 22.89 -1.94 9.99
N ASN A 211 23.56 -0.85 10.39
CA ASN A 211 24.15 0.14 9.49
C ASN A 211 23.13 0.81 8.52
N CYS A 212 21.84 0.74 8.78
CA CYS A 212 20.78 1.29 7.92
C CYS A 212 20.86 0.76 6.48
N GLU A 213 21.17 -0.53 6.33
CA GLU A 213 21.26 -1.18 5.03
C GLU A 213 19.90 -1.32 4.35
N GLY A 214 19.90 -1.34 3.00
CA GLY A 214 18.73 -1.62 2.19
C GLY A 214 17.88 -0.39 1.87
N ILE A 215 16.62 -0.64 1.56
CA ILE A 215 15.66 0.38 1.15
C ILE A 215 14.49 0.40 2.15
N ALA A 216 14.10 1.59 2.58
CA ALA A 216 12.93 1.81 3.41
C ALA A 216 11.76 2.36 2.57
N PHE A 217 10.61 1.71 2.66
CA PHE A 217 9.34 2.17 2.07
C PHE A 217 8.39 2.58 3.18
N VAL A 218 7.98 3.84 3.17
CA VAL A 218 7.11 4.42 4.21
C VAL A 218 5.82 4.90 3.59
N CYS A 219 4.67 4.35 4.02
CA CYS A 219 3.37 4.75 3.50
C CYS A 219 2.35 4.94 4.63
N GLY A 220 1.53 5.99 4.52
CA GLY A 220 0.51 6.32 5.51
C GLY A 220 0.04 7.77 5.46
N PRO A 221 -0.66 8.23 6.51
CA PRO A 221 -1.06 9.62 6.65
C PRO A 221 0.15 10.57 6.65
N THR A 222 0.00 11.77 6.10
CA THR A 222 1.11 12.74 5.90
C THR A 222 2.00 12.90 7.14
N ARG A 223 1.41 13.17 8.31
CA ARG A 223 2.18 13.35 9.56
C ARG A 223 2.95 12.10 10.00
N PHE A 224 2.37 10.91 9.75
CA PHE A 224 3.03 9.65 10.05
C PHE A 224 4.26 9.48 9.15
N VAL A 225 4.09 9.69 7.86
CA VAL A 225 5.18 9.54 6.88
C VAL A 225 6.31 10.52 7.15
N GLU A 226 6.00 11.78 7.46
CA GLU A 226 7.01 12.79 7.82
C GLU A 226 7.80 12.38 9.07
N THR A 227 7.10 12.01 10.15
CA THR A 227 7.75 11.57 11.40
C THR A 227 8.68 10.38 11.17
N VAL A 228 8.21 9.37 10.41
CA VAL A 228 8.99 8.16 10.15
C VAL A 228 10.17 8.45 9.22
N ALA A 229 9.96 9.21 8.14
CA ALA A 229 11.03 9.53 7.19
C ALA A 229 12.15 10.36 7.85
N ASP A 230 11.79 11.38 8.62
CA ASP A 230 12.74 12.21 9.37
C ASP A 230 13.48 11.34 10.41
N GLY A 231 12.76 10.46 11.11
CA GLY A 231 13.34 9.53 12.09
C GLY A 231 14.33 8.54 11.43
N LEU A 232 14.01 7.98 10.27
CA LEU A 232 14.92 7.08 9.53
C LEU A 232 16.20 7.80 9.11
N VAL A 233 16.09 9.03 8.62
CA VAL A 233 17.27 9.85 8.28
C VAL A 233 18.08 10.18 9.54
N ALA A 234 17.43 10.51 10.65
CA ALA A 234 18.10 10.82 11.91
C ALA A 234 18.87 9.62 12.50
N ILE A 235 18.41 8.38 12.26
CA ILE A 235 19.12 7.17 12.71
C ILE A 235 20.18 6.69 11.73
N GLY A 236 20.30 7.30 10.51
CA GLY A 236 21.41 7.06 9.59
C GLY A 236 21.06 6.54 8.20
N TYR A 237 19.78 6.35 7.84
CA TYR A 237 19.41 6.08 6.45
C TYR A 237 19.73 7.28 5.56
N ALA A 238 20.33 7.03 4.39
CA ALA A 238 20.47 8.09 3.41
C ALA A 238 19.07 8.46 2.84
N PRO A 239 18.80 9.75 2.56
CA PRO A 239 17.50 10.18 2.03
C PRO A 239 17.05 9.42 0.79
N GLU A 240 17.98 8.98 -0.06
CA GLU A 240 17.71 8.22 -1.29
C GLU A 240 17.26 6.78 -1.02
N GLN A 241 17.55 6.26 0.17
CA GLN A 241 17.10 4.94 0.62
C GLN A 241 15.66 4.97 1.16
N VAL A 242 15.12 6.16 1.50
CA VAL A 242 13.80 6.32 2.11
C VAL A 242 12.79 6.75 1.04
N ARG A 243 11.98 5.82 0.58
CA ARG A 243 10.88 6.07 -0.37
C ARG A 243 9.58 6.26 0.38
N THR A 244 8.87 7.33 0.06
CA THR A 244 7.66 7.70 0.79
C THR A 244 6.47 7.86 -0.12
N GLU A 245 5.29 7.40 0.35
CA GLU A 245 3.99 7.69 -0.26
C GLU A 245 3.02 8.18 0.82
N ARG A 246 2.27 9.22 0.50
CA ARG A 246 1.36 9.87 1.45
C ARG A 246 -0.05 9.82 0.92
N PHE A 247 -0.98 9.53 1.81
CA PHE A 247 -2.39 9.79 1.58
C PHE A 247 -2.95 10.60 2.76
N GLY A 248 -3.91 11.41 2.47
CA GLY A 248 -4.55 12.27 3.43
C GLY A 248 -5.62 13.07 2.70
N PRO A 249 -6.42 13.87 3.40
CA PRO A 249 -7.32 14.75 2.71
C PRO A 249 -6.49 15.50 1.67
N THR A 250 -6.81 15.29 0.40
CA THR A 250 -6.33 16.17 -0.66
C THR A 250 -6.82 17.54 -0.24
N GLY A 251 -5.87 18.35 0.26
CA GLY A 251 -6.15 19.70 0.69
C GLY A 251 -6.90 20.41 -0.43
N GLY A 252 -8.04 20.95 -0.07
CA GLY A 252 -8.73 21.89 -0.90
C GLY A 252 -7.91 23.19 -1.01
#